data_af599159d2932c4f881403fd1dc90bfd
#
_entry.id   af599159d2932c4f881403fd1dc90bfd
#
_cell.length_a   1.000
_cell.length_b   1.000
_cell.length_c   1.000
_cell.angle_alpha   90.00
_cell.angle_beta   90.00
_cell.angle_gamma   90.00
#
_symmetry.space_group_name_H-M   'P 1'
#
loop_
_entity.id
_entity.type
_entity.pdbx_description
1 polymer ?
#
loop_
_entity_poly.entity_id
_entity_poly.type
_entity_poly.pdbx_seq_one_letter_code
_entity_poly.pdbx_strand_id
1 'polypeptide(L)'
;AASDVYKRQILNDEEDVVKQVCRQVQGRAQCPRYWDMAKMTGRRDYVADLAKEYGADGIIYEQMKFCDPWAYERMIGTIVLRDEHGYPVLAVDRPYSIGSSGQMRTRVQAFVESIEIKKIQGGKK
;
A
#
# COMPACT_ATOMS: atom_id res chain seq x y z
N ALA A 1 1.66 -10.51 -13.46
CA ALA A 1 0.65 -10.25 -12.40
C ALA A 1 -0.12 -8.94 -12.62
N ALA A 2 0.54 -7.79 -12.88
CA ALA A 2 -0.14 -6.51 -13.12
C ALA A 2 -1.07 -6.52 -14.34
N SER A 3 -0.77 -7.31 -15.37
CA SER A 3 -1.59 -7.44 -16.58
C SER A 3 -2.92 -8.17 -16.35
N ASP A 4 -3.04 -8.94 -15.29
CA ASP A 4 -4.24 -9.75 -15.00
C ASP A 4 -5.35 -8.92 -14.35
N VAL A 5 -5.00 -7.82 -13.70
CA VAL A 5 -5.98 -6.91 -13.09
C VAL A 5 -6.84 -6.22 -14.16
N TYR A 6 -6.29 -5.92 -15.33
CA TYR A 6 -7.01 -5.30 -16.44
C TYR A 6 -7.85 -6.29 -17.25
N LYS A 7 -7.52 -7.58 -17.22
CA LYS A 7 -8.20 -8.61 -18.02
C LYS A 7 -9.49 -9.17 -17.39
N ARG A 8 -9.77 -8.84 -16.13
CA ARG A 8 -10.96 -9.36 -15.43
C ARG A 8 -12.15 -8.39 -15.40
N GLN A 9 -12.36 -7.63 -16.45
CA GLN A 9 -13.64 -6.96 -16.65
C GLN A 9 -14.62 -7.96 -17.26
N ILE A 10 -15.29 -8.70 -16.42
CA ILE A 10 -16.40 -9.55 -16.86
C ILE A 10 -17.64 -8.65 -16.85
N LEU A 11 -17.94 -8.08 -18.01
CA LEU A 11 -19.23 -7.44 -18.25
C LEU A 11 -20.18 -8.52 -18.73
N ASN A 12 -21.40 -8.53 -18.21
CA ASN A 12 -22.49 -9.41 -18.66
C ASN A 12 -23.57 -8.55 -19.35
N ASP A 13 -24.45 -9.21 -20.09
CA ASP A 13 -25.54 -8.55 -20.82
C ASP A 13 -26.81 -8.35 -19.97
N GLU A 14 -26.78 -8.76 -18.70
CA GLU A 14 -27.96 -8.75 -17.82
C GLU A 14 -28.15 -7.43 -17.07
N GLU A 15 -27.11 -6.62 -16.95
CA GLU A 15 -27.13 -5.35 -16.19
C GLU A 15 -26.54 -4.21 -17.03
N ASP A 16 -27.03 -3.00 -16.79
CA ASP A 16 -26.48 -1.78 -17.39
C ASP A 16 -24.96 -1.69 -17.28
N VAL A 17 -24.26 -1.51 -18.39
CA VAL A 17 -22.80 -1.51 -18.51
C VAL A 17 -22.16 -0.46 -17.60
N VAL A 18 -22.78 0.72 -17.48
CA VAL A 18 -22.24 1.81 -16.64
C VAL A 18 -22.29 1.42 -15.17
N LYS A 19 -23.37 0.78 -14.73
CA LYS A 19 -23.48 0.26 -13.35
C LYS A 19 -22.43 -0.81 -13.08
N GLN A 20 -22.20 -1.72 -14.00
CA GLN A 20 -21.19 -2.76 -13.88
C GLN A 20 -19.79 -2.16 -13.76
N VAL A 21 -19.44 -1.20 -14.61
CA VAL A 21 -18.15 -0.49 -14.56
C VAL A 21 -17.99 0.26 -13.25
N CYS A 22 -18.99 1.04 -12.82
CA CYS A 22 -18.95 1.76 -11.55
C CYS A 22 -18.73 0.83 -10.36
N ARG A 23 -19.46 -0.28 -10.31
CA ARG A 23 -19.32 -1.28 -9.23
C ARG A 23 -17.93 -1.93 -9.22
N GLN A 24 -17.39 -2.24 -10.39
CA GLN A 24 -16.05 -2.81 -10.50
C GLN A 24 -14.97 -1.81 -10.08
N VAL A 25 -15.05 -0.56 -10.52
CA VAL A 25 -14.11 0.49 -10.12
C VAL A 25 -14.15 0.74 -8.61
N GLN A 26 -15.35 0.86 -8.03
CA GLN A 26 -15.50 1.06 -6.59
C GLN A 26 -15.01 -0.14 -5.77
N GLY A 27 -15.29 -1.37 -6.23
CA GLY A 27 -14.85 -2.58 -5.56
C GLY A 27 -13.34 -2.80 -5.58
N ARG A 28 -12.66 -2.37 -6.67
CA ARG A 28 -11.23 -2.58 -6.88
C ARG A 28 -10.36 -1.45 -6.36
N ALA A 29 -10.84 -0.22 -6.42
CA ALA A 29 -10.05 0.95 -6.05
C ALA A 29 -9.61 0.96 -4.59
N GLN A 30 -10.34 0.25 -3.73
CA GLN A 30 -10.07 0.14 -2.28
C GLN A 30 -9.70 1.48 -1.63
N CYS A 31 -10.20 2.59 -2.18
CA CYS A 31 -9.91 3.91 -1.68
C CYS A 31 -10.46 4.07 -0.26
N PRO A 32 -9.68 4.60 0.71
CA PRO A 32 -10.14 4.79 2.08
C PRO A 32 -11.38 5.69 2.22
N ARG A 33 -11.70 6.47 1.18
CA ARG A 33 -12.92 7.29 1.14
C ARG A 33 -14.19 6.44 1.16
N TYR A 34 -14.15 5.21 0.61
CA TYR A 34 -15.23 4.24 0.70
C TYR A 34 -15.08 3.44 1.99
N TRP A 35 -15.34 4.10 3.10
CA TRP A 35 -15.06 3.59 4.43
C TRP A 35 -15.95 2.40 4.79
N ASP A 36 -15.29 1.29 5.12
CA ASP A 36 -15.87 0.07 5.64
C ASP A 36 -14.77 -0.64 6.44
N MET A 37 -15.08 -1.07 7.66
CA MET A 37 -14.11 -1.74 8.54
C MET A 37 -13.50 -2.97 7.89
N ALA A 38 -14.31 -3.80 7.24
CA ALA A 38 -13.84 -4.99 6.55
C ALA A 38 -12.85 -4.67 5.43
N LYS A 39 -13.12 -3.61 4.65
CA LYS A 39 -12.21 -3.15 3.59
C LYS A 39 -10.93 -2.54 4.13
N MET A 40 -10.98 -1.89 5.28
CA MET A 40 -9.78 -1.34 5.93
C MET A 40 -8.84 -2.46 6.39
N THR A 41 -9.37 -3.43 7.10
CA THR A 41 -8.61 -4.62 7.54
C THR A 41 -8.10 -5.39 6.33
N GLY A 42 -8.98 -5.72 5.38
CA GLY A 42 -8.62 -6.47 4.18
C GLY A 42 -7.55 -5.80 3.32
N ARG A 43 -7.45 -4.44 3.30
CA ARG A 43 -6.35 -3.74 2.63
C ARG A 43 -5.00 -4.00 3.28
N ARG A 44 -4.96 -3.97 4.61
CA ARG A 44 -3.72 -4.17 5.38
C ARG A 44 -3.26 -5.61 5.29
N ASP A 45 -4.19 -6.55 5.42
CA ASP A 45 -3.93 -7.98 5.25
C ASP A 45 -3.40 -8.26 3.84
N TYR A 46 -4.04 -7.68 2.81
CA TYR A 46 -3.59 -7.81 1.42
C TYR A 46 -2.15 -7.29 1.22
N VAL A 47 -1.79 -6.16 1.82
CA VAL A 47 -0.42 -5.63 1.74
C VAL A 47 0.57 -6.55 2.46
N ALA A 48 0.20 -7.09 3.62
CA ALA A 48 1.03 -8.03 4.37
C ALA A 48 1.22 -9.36 3.61
N ASP A 49 0.15 -9.90 3.01
CA ASP A 49 0.20 -11.10 2.19
C ASP A 49 1.08 -10.90 0.95
N LEU A 50 0.94 -9.75 0.29
CA LEU A 50 1.76 -9.39 -0.85
C LEU A 50 3.25 -9.27 -0.45
N ALA A 51 3.53 -8.62 0.67
CA ALA A 51 4.89 -8.51 1.19
C ALA A 51 5.49 -9.89 1.49
N LYS A 52 4.71 -10.80 2.02
CA LYS A 52 5.10 -12.19 2.28
C LYS A 52 5.34 -12.96 0.98
N GLU A 53 4.42 -12.86 0.01
CA GLU A 53 4.53 -13.54 -1.30
C GLU A 53 5.81 -13.14 -2.04
N TYR A 54 6.16 -11.85 -2.01
CA TYR A 54 7.36 -11.34 -2.67
C TYR A 54 8.63 -11.39 -1.81
N GLY A 55 8.55 -11.90 -0.58
CA GLY A 55 9.68 -11.94 0.34
C GLY A 55 10.24 -10.56 0.67
N ALA A 56 9.36 -9.56 0.81
CA ALA A 56 9.76 -8.19 1.06
C ALA A 56 10.36 -8.02 2.46
N ASP A 57 11.44 -7.27 2.57
CA ASP A 57 12.12 -6.96 3.83
C ASP A 57 11.56 -5.72 4.55
N GLY A 58 10.73 -4.97 3.86
CA GLY A 58 10.09 -3.77 4.38
C GLY A 58 9.09 -3.18 3.39
N ILE A 59 8.31 -2.23 3.85
CA ILE A 59 7.22 -1.61 3.09
C ILE A 59 7.45 -0.12 3.00
N ILE A 60 7.37 0.45 1.79
CA ILE A 60 7.33 1.89 1.58
C ILE A 60 5.87 2.28 1.36
N TYR A 61 5.31 2.98 2.33
CA TYR A 61 3.93 3.48 2.27
C TYR A 61 3.92 4.90 1.71
N GLU A 62 3.65 5.01 0.42
CA GLU A 62 3.62 6.28 -0.29
C GLU A 62 2.21 6.88 -0.31
N GLN A 63 2.10 8.13 0.08
CA GLN A 63 0.86 8.90 0.05
C GLN A 63 1.03 10.17 -0.75
N MET A 64 0.03 10.51 -1.57
CA MET A 64 -0.05 11.81 -2.22
C MET A 64 -0.39 12.89 -1.19
N LYS A 65 0.35 14.00 -1.21
CA LYS A 65 0.02 15.19 -0.39
C LYS A 65 -1.42 15.64 -0.66
N PHE A 66 -2.08 16.11 0.38
CA PHE A 66 -3.48 16.60 0.36
C PHE A 66 -4.53 15.51 0.09
N CYS A 67 -4.18 14.24 0.21
CA CYS A 67 -5.17 13.17 0.19
C CYS A 67 -5.53 12.74 1.61
N ASP A 68 -6.50 13.41 2.23
CA ASP A 68 -6.88 13.20 3.63
C ASP A 68 -7.30 11.75 3.96
N PRO A 69 -8.13 11.06 3.15
CA PRO A 69 -8.50 9.69 3.43
C PRO A 69 -7.29 8.75 3.53
N TRP A 70 -6.30 8.94 2.64
CA TRP A 70 -5.06 8.17 2.69
C TRP A 70 -4.12 8.59 3.84
N ALA A 71 -4.23 9.85 4.33
CA ALA A 71 -3.45 10.30 5.47
C ALA A 71 -3.83 9.53 6.75
N TYR A 72 -5.14 9.38 6.99
CA TYR A 72 -5.65 8.59 8.11
C TYR A 72 -5.30 7.11 7.96
N GLU A 73 -5.52 6.54 6.78
CA GLU A 73 -5.20 5.13 6.53
C GLU A 73 -3.70 4.85 6.68
N ARG A 74 -2.84 5.74 6.19
CA ARG A 74 -1.39 5.62 6.34
C ARG A 74 -0.98 5.56 7.82
N MET A 75 -1.54 6.43 8.65
CA MET A 75 -1.19 6.46 10.08
C MET A 75 -1.49 5.12 10.75
N ILE A 76 -2.71 4.60 10.57
CA ILE A 76 -3.13 3.35 11.19
C ILE A 76 -2.47 2.16 10.49
N GLY A 77 -2.43 2.14 9.16
CA GLY A 77 -1.83 1.07 8.37
C GLY A 77 -0.34 0.88 8.66
N THR A 78 0.39 1.97 8.87
CA THR A 78 1.81 1.90 9.26
C THR A 78 2.01 1.21 10.60
N ILE A 79 1.14 1.50 11.58
CA ILE A 79 1.20 0.88 12.92
C ILE A 79 0.86 -0.61 12.80
N VAL A 80 -0.24 -0.96 12.15
CA VAL A 80 -0.69 -2.35 12.00
C VAL A 80 0.36 -3.20 11.25
N LEU A 81 0.86 -2.73 10.11
CA LEU A 81 1.87 -3.46 9.34
C LEU A 81 3.18 -3.67 10.13
N ARG A 82 3.55 -2.71 10.99
CA ARG A 82 4.74 -2.83 11.83
C ARG A 82 4.50 -3.71 13.05
N ASP A 83 3.43 -3.49 13.79
CA ASP A 83 3.25 -4.05 15.13
C ASP A 83 2.55 -5.42 15.08
N GLU A 84 1.64 -5.64 14.13
CA GLU A 84 0.91 -6.91 13.99
C GLU A 84 1.56 -7.85 12.95
N HIS A 85 2.04 -7.29 11.83
CA HIS A 85 2.66 -8.10 10.76
C HIS A 85 4.19 -8.11 10.79
N GLY A 86 4.83 -7.29 11.62
CA GLY A 86 6.28 -7.31 11.84
C GLY A 86 7.13 -6.67 10.74
N TYR A 87 6.52 -5.99 9.76
CA TYR A 87 7.26 -5.34 8.68
C TYR A 87 7.75 -3.95 9.08
N PRO A 88 9.03 -3.60 8.85
CA PRO A 88 9.46 -2.21 8.91
C PRO A 88 8.73 -1.41 7.83
N VAL A 89 8.22 -0.23 8.18
CA VAL A 89 7.47 0.62 7.26
C VAL A 89 8.07 2.01 7.19
N LEU A 90 8.36 2.48 5.99
CA LEU A 90 8.70 3.88 5.71
C LEU A 90 7.48 4.60 5.14
N ALA A 91 6.91 5.53 5.90
CA ALA A 91 5.84 6.38 5.42
C ALA A 91 6.39 7.64 4.74
N VAL A 92 5.99 7.91 3.50
CA VAL A 92 6.46 9.07 2.72
C VAL A 92 5.31 9.83 2.09
N ASP A 93 5.43 11.16 2.08
CA ASP A 93 4.51 12.06 1.39
C ASP A 93 5.11 12.46 0.04
N ARG A 94 4.37 12.26 -1.03
CA ARG A 94 4.77 12.65 -2.38
C ARG A 94 3.93 13.84 -2.88
N PRO A 95 4.56 14.95 -3.25
CA PRO A 95 3.87 16.02 -3.99
C PRO A 95 3.62 15.61 -5.44
N TYR A 96 2.73 16.30 -6.13
CA TYR A 96 2.49 16.08 -7.56
C TYR A 96 3.70 16.46 -8.43
N SER A 97 4.55 17.38 -7.95
CA SER A 97 5.76 17.80 -8.65
C SER A 97 6.99 17.02 -8.17
N ILE A 98 7.90 16.71 -9.08
CA ILE A 98 9.11 15.89 -8.83
C ILE A 98 10.20 16.64 -8.05
N GLY A 99 9.97 17.88 -7.60
CA GLY A 99 10.99 18.77 -7.02
C GLY A 99 11.67 18.31 -5.71
N SER A 100 11.21 17.21 -5.09
CA SER A 100 11.76 16.71 -3.80
C SER A 100 12.52 15.38 -3.91
N SER A 101 13.02 15.04 -5.10
CA SER A 101 13.66 13.74 -5.37
C SER A 101 14.87 13.44 -4.47
N GLY A 102 15.69 14.45 -4.14
CA GLY A 102 16.86 14.28 -3.28
C GLY A 102 16.49 13.88 -1.85
N GLN A 103 15.53 14.57 -1.26
CA GLN A 103 15.05 14.25 0.09
C GLN A 103 14.44 12.86 0.18
N MET A 104 13.65 12.49 -0.82
CA MET A 104 13.04 11.15 -0.91
C MET A 104 14.13 10.08 -0.99
N ARG A 105 15.12 10.27 -1.85
CA ARG A 105 16.25 9.35 -2.00
C ARG A 105 16.98 9.12 -0.68
N THR A 106 17.30 10.18 0.06
CA THR A 106 17.97 10.07 1.36
C THR A 106 17.14 9.27 2.37
N ARG A 107 15.82 9.50 2.42
CA ARG A 107 14.93 8.77 3.33
C ARG A 107 14.84 7.29 2.98
N VAL A 108 14.71 6.96 1.69
CA VAL A 108 14.67 5.57 1.23
C VAL A 108 15.98 4.87 1.50
N GLN A 109 17.11 5.53 1.24
CA GLN A 109 18.43 4.99 1.51
C GLN A 109 18.63 4.68 3.00
N ALA A 110 18.32 5.61 3.89
CA ALA A 110 18.39 5.41 5.33
C ALA A 110 17.47 4.26 5.80
N PHE A 111 16.30 4.10 5.18
CA PHE A 111 15.40 3.00 5.47
C PHE A 111 16.00 1.64 5.07
N VAL A 112 16.56 1.52 3.88
CA VAL A 112 17.23 0.29 3.41
C VAL A 112 18.41 -0.05 4.34
N GLU A 113 19.26 0.91 4.64
CA GLU A 113 20.39 0.72 5.57
C GLU A 113 19.92 0.22 6.96
N SER A 114 18.80 0.76 7.46
CA SER A 114 18.23 0.32 8.73
C SER A 114 17.76 -1.14 8.73
N ILE A 115 17.24 -1.61 7.59
CA ILE A 115 16.84 -3.02 7.40
C ILE A 115 18.07 -3.92 7.34
N GLU A 116 19.09 -3.52 6.61
CA GLU A 116 20.35 -4.28 6.49
C GLU A 116 21.04 -4.44 7.85
N ILE A 117 21.12 -3.36 8.63
CA ILE A 117 21.68 -3.39 9.99
C ILE A 117 20.91 -4.37 10.88
N LYS A 118 19.58 -4.36 10.83
CA LYS A 118 18.75 -5.29 11.61
C LYS A 118 18.98 -6.75 11.20
N LYS A 119 19.13 -7.03 9.90
CA LYS A 119 19.46 -8.37 9.42
C LYS A 119 20.80 -8.86 9.95
N ILE A 120 21.82 -8.02 9.94
CA ILE A 120 23.17 -8.35 10.46
C ILE A 120 23.09 -8.61 11.98
N GLN A 121 22.34 -7.81 12.71
CA GLN A 121 22.18 -7.96 14.16
C GLN A 121 21.33 -9.19 14.53
N GLY A 122 20.27 -9.47 13.77
CA GLY A 122 19.39 -10.62 13.98
C GLY A 122 20.00 -11.97 13.57
N GLY A 123 20.96 -11.95 12.66
CA GLY A 123 21.71 -13.17 12.25
C GLY A 123 22.81 -13.61 13.23
N LYS A 124 22.99 -12.91 14.34
CA LYS A 124 23.97 -13.24 15.38
C LYS A 124 23.37 -13.97 16.62
N LYS A 125 22.21 -14.61 16.44
CA LYS A 125 21.64 -15.49 17.49
C LYS A 125 21.80 -16.95 17.13
#